data_eb5887b04ddece54fed189e9cb74eb99
#
_entry.id   eb5887b04ddece54fed189e9cb74eb99
#
_cell.length_a   1.000
_cell.length_b   1.000
_cell.length_c   1.000
_cell.angle_alpha   90.00
_cell.angle_beta   90.00
_cell.angle_gamma   90.00
#
_symmetry.space_group_name_H-M   'P 1'
#
loop_
_entity.id
_entity.type
_entity.pdbx_description
1 polymer ?
#
loop_
_entity_poly.entity_id
_entity_poly.type
_entity_poly.pdbx_seq_one_letter_code
_entity_poly.pdbx_strand_id
1 'polypeptide(L)'
;QMLHSSRPDETGMSVVRYVLDSEFMSCSVKLAEPAGRGAAGVPMADPNDQYQVGSPSTGDLWVMYVAPGDIVKKGEEIFNVSIMKQEKAVLAPCDGIVKRVLKTADFKENKKMIPVREGELLVELGPVPKVCPNEACAHPITDKEARFCPFCGTPLN
;
A
#
# COMPACT_ATOMS: atom_id res chain seq x y z
N GLN A 1 -10.08 37.56 -8.94
CA GLN A 1 -9.46 37.18 -7.65
C GLN A 1 -10.28 36.06 -7.02
N MET A 2 -9.61 34.95 -6.65
CA MET A 2 -10.25 33.80 -6.00
C MET A 2 -10.56 34.15 -4.55
N LEU A 3 -11.84 34.08 -4.15
CA LEU A 3 -12.27 34.50 -2.81
C LEU A 3 -12.40 33.35 -1.84
N HIS A 4 -12.92 32.21 -2.27
CA HIS A 4 -13.14 31.06 -1.38
C HIS A 4 -13.42 29.78 -2.19
N SER A 5 -12.88 28.68 -1.74
CA SER A 5 -13.31 27.36 -2.21
C SER A 5 -13.96 26.59 -1.06
N SER A 6 -15.13 26.02 -1.28
CA SER A 6 -15.78 25.15 -0.29
C SER A 6 -15.10 23.77 -0.27
N ARG A 7 -15.21 23.07 0.87
CA ARG A 7 -14.84 21.63 0.88
C ARG A 7 -15.77 20.87 -0.08
N PRO A 8 -15.25 19.83 -0.75
CA PRO A 8 -16.08 19.00 -1.61
C PRO A 8 -17.25 18.40 -0.81
N ASP A 9 -18.42 18.39 -1.42
CA ASP A 9 -19.59 17.72 -0.89
C ASP A 9 -19.52 16.18 -1.07
N GLU A 10 -20.55 15.48 -0.64
CA GLU A 10 -20.63 14.01 -0.77
C GLU A 10 -20.58 13.51 -2.22
N THR A 11 -20.76 14.40 -3.20
CA THR A 11 -20.69 14.11 -4.65
C THR A 11 -19.32 14.43 -5.27
N GLY A 12 -18.37 14.93 -4.45
CA GLY A 12 -17.04 15.33 -4.91
C GLY A 12 -16.99 16.66 -5.65
N MET A 13 -18.04 17.47 -5.51
CA MET A 13 -18.15 18.79 -6.14
C MET A 13 -17.68 19.88 -5.17
N SER A 14 -16.82 20.77 -5.64
CA SER A 14 -16.43 21.99 -4.91
C SER A 14 -16.95 23.23 -5.62
N VAL A 15 -17.53 24.14 -4.86
CA VAL A 15 -17.96 25.44 -5.39
C VAL A 15 -16.83 26.44 -5.23
N VAL A 16 -16.33 26.93 -6.34
CA VAL A 16 -15.33 28.00 -6.38
C VAL A 16 -16.01 29.31 -6.70
N ARG A 17 -15.85 30.29 -5.83
CA ARG A 17 -16.35 31.64 -6.01
C ARG A 17 -15.22 32.55 -6.40
N TYR A 18 -15.39 33.32 -7.43
CA TYR A 18 -14.45 34.32 -7.90
C TYR A 18 -15.14 35.60 -8.35
N VAL A 19 -14.42 36.69 -8.30
CA VAL A 19 -14.89 37.99 -8.78
C VAL A 19 -14.20 38.33 -10.07
N LEU A 20 -15.00 38.58 -11.11
CA LEU A 20 -14.55 39.08 -12.39
C LEU A 20 -15.31 40.38 -12.66
N ASP A 21 -14.60 41.49 -12.91
CA ASP A 21 -15.18 42.81 -13.24
C ASP A 21 -16.34 43.27 -12.32
N SER A 22 -16.16 43.05 -11.01
CA SER A 22 -17.14 43.39 -9.96
C SER A 22 -18.39 42.49 -9.91
N GLU A 23 -18.49 41.46 -10.70
CA GLU A 23 -19.55 40.48 -10.61
C GLU A 23 -19.10 39.21 -9.86
N PHE A 24 -20.01 38.70 -9.00
CA PHE A 24 -19.79 37.45 -8.28
C PHE A 24 -20.22 36.28 -9.16
N MET A 25 -19.26 35.44 -9.52
CA MET A 25 -19.53 34.22 -10.24
C MET A 25 -19.20 32.99 -9.36
N SER A 26 -20.03 31.98 -9.45
CA SER A 26 -19.79 30.69 -8.82
C SER A 26 -19.75 29.60 -9.87
N CYS A 27 -18.73 28.79 -9.84
CA CYS A 27 -18.59 27.62 -10.70
C CYS A 27 -18.48 26.37 -9.85
N SER A 28 -19.30 25.37 -10.15
CA SER A 28 -19.17 24.05 -9.55
C SER A 28 -18.16 23.27 -10.36
N VAL A 29 -17.03 22.99 -9.76
CA VAL A 29 -15.95 22.23 -10.39
C VAL A 29 -15.92 20.85 -9.76
N LYS A 30 -16.07 19.81 -10.58
CA LYS A 30 -15.75 18.46 -10.17
C LYS A 30 -14.23 18.39 -10.10
N LEU A 31 -13.69 18.28 -8.90
CA LEU A 31 -12.26 18.04 -8.73
C LEU A 31 -11.97 16.71 -9.40
N ALA A 32 -11.20 16.76 -10.49
CA ALA A 32 -10.61 15.55 -11.03
C ALA A 32 -9.74 14.97 -9.91
N GLU A 33 -10.13 13.82 -9.41
CA GLU A 33 -9.31 13.12 -8.42
C GLU A 33 -7.93 12.90 -9.03
N PRO A 34 -6.84 13.20 -8.30
CA PRO A 34 -5.54 12.75 -8.74
C PRO A 34 -5.64 11.24 -8.90
N ALA A 35 -5.31 10.73 -10.08
CA ALA A 35 -5.31 9.32 -10.39
C ALA A 35 -4.60 8.57 -9.24
N GLY A 36 -5.40 7.88 -8.40
CA GLY A 36 -4.90 7.17 -7.22
C GLY A 36 -5.59 7.44 -5.88
N ARG A 37 -6.55 8.38 -5.80
CA ARG A 37 -7.41 8.53 -4.63
C ARG A 37 -8.86 8.45 -5.09
N GLY A 38 -9.35 7.24 -5.32
CA GLY A 38 -10.77 6.97 -5.48
C GLY A 38 -11.53 7.44 -4.24
N ALA A 39 -12.70 8.02 -4.43
CA ALA A 39 -13.64 8.51 -3.43
C ALA A 39 -13.66 7.63 -2.19
N ALA A 40 -13.22 8.12 -1.03
CA ALA A 40 -13.15 7.37 0.24
C ALA A 40 -12.94 5.85 0.04
N GLY A 41 -12.30 5.50 -1.06
CA GLY A 41 -12.15 4.16 -1.57
C GLY A 41 -10.97 3.49 -0.89
N VAL A 42 -11.22 2.32 -0.47
CA VAL A 42 -10.24 1.35 -0.03
C VAL A 42 -9.17 1.23 -1.13
N PRO A 43 -7.88 1.42 -0.84
CA PRO A 43 -6.84 1.30 -1.84
C PRO A 43 -6.88 -0.12 -2.45
N MET A 44 -6.86 -0.18 -3.78
CA MET A 44 -6.86 -1.45 -4.51
C MET A 44 -5.43 -1.80 -4.90
N ALA A 45 -5.09 -3.09 -4.83
CA ALA A 45 -3.82 -3.59 -5.30
C ALA A 45 -3.79 -3.62 -6.83
N ASP A 46 -2.69 -3.20 -7.44
CA ASP A 46 -2.47 -3.36 -8.87
C ASP A 46 -2.08 -4.82 -9.17
N PRO A 47 -2.86 -5.55 -9.97
CA PRO A 47 -2.56 -6.93 -10.30
C PRO A 47 -1.25 -7.12 -11.10
N ASN A 48 -0.74 -6.06 -11.70
CA ASN A 48 0.53 -6.08 -12.44
C ASN A 48 1.74 -5.77 -11.55
N ASP A 49 1.52 -5.26 -10.34
CA ASP A 49 2.60 -4.93 -9.41
C ASP A 49 2.78 -6.07 -8.41
N GLN A 50 3.84 -6.86 -8.60
CA GLN A 50 4.19 -7.96 -7.70
C GLN A 50 4.51 -7.54 -6.25
N TYR A 51 4.70 -6.26 -6.00
CA TYR A 51 4.96 -5.73 -4.66
C TYR A 51 3.69 -5.30 -3.92
N GLN A 52 2.54 -5.38 -4.56
CA GLN A 52 1.26 -5.09 -3.96
C GLN A 52 0.48 -6.38 -3.70
N VAL A 53 0.19 -6.63 -2.42
CA VAL A 53 -0.55 -7.84 -2.03
C VAL A 53 -1.94 -7.43 -1.59
N GLY A 54 -2.92 -7.80 -2.40
CA GLY A 54 -4.33 -7.56 -2.15
C GLY A 54 -5.07 -8.79 -1.66
N SER A 55 -6.28 -8.57 -1.15
CA SER A 55 -7.17 -9.67 -0.80
C SER A 55 -7.63 -10.43 -2.05
N PRO A 56 -7.54 -11.75 -2.08
CA PRO A 56 -7.97 -12.55 -3.23
C PRO A 56 -9.50 -12.66 -3.36
N SER A 57 -10.24 -12.24 -2.36
CA SER A 57 -11.70 -12.32 -2.32
C SER A 57 -12.28 -11.40 -1.25
N THR A 58 -13.56 -11.10 -1.36
CA THR A 58 -14.30 -10.41 -0.31
C THR A 58 -14.53 -11.35 0.88
N GLY A 59 -14.18 -10.88 2.07
CA GLY A 59 -14.31 -11.66 3.31
C GLY A 59 -13.82 -10.86 4.50
N ASP A 60 -13.36 -11.53 5.52
CA ASP A 60 -12.82 -10.92 6.73
C ASP A 60 -11.33 -11.28 6.90
N LEU A 61 -10.49 -10.27 7.09
CA LEU A 61 -9.10 -10.47 7.45
C LEU A 61 -9.05 -11.11 8.84
N TRP A 62 -8.47 -12.31 8.89
CA TRP A 62 -8.43 -13.14 10.08
C TRP A 62 -7.17 -12.89 10.91
N VAL A 63 -6.02 -13.04 10.28
CA VAL A 63 -4.72 -12.84 10.91
C VAL A 63 -3.76 -12.21 9.92
N MET A 64 -2.96 -11.27 10.38
CA MET A 64 -1.80 -10.73 9.68
C MET A 64 -0.53 -11.27 10.34
N TYR A 65 0.32 -11.93 9.58
CA TYR A 65 1.54 -12.56 10.09
C TYR A 65 2.77 -11.66 9.98
N VAL A 66 2.68 -10.60 9.18
CA VAL A 66 3.82 -9.73 8.87
C VAL A 66 3.61 -8.32 9.40
N ALA A 67 4.71 -7.68 9.76
CA ALA A 67 4.76 -6.30 10.20
C ALA A 67 5.64 -5.45 9.26
N PRO A 68 5.48 -4.12 9.25
CA PRO A 68 6.38 -3.25 8.50
C PRO A 68 7.84 -3.46 8.92
N GLY A 69 8.71 -3.70 7.95
CA GLY A 69 10.14 -4.01 8.16
C GLY A 69 10.49 -5.48 8.06
N ASP A 70 9.53 -6.39 8.07
CA ASP A 70 9.78 -7.82 7.92
C ASP A 70 10.23 -8.17 6.50
N ILE A 71 11.11 -9.14 6.39
CA ILE A 71 11.56 -9.70 5.12
C ILE A 71 10.76 -10.97 4.86
N VAL A 72 10.07 -11.03 3.74
CA VAL A 72 9.29 -12.19 3.32
C VAL A 72 9.90 -12.82 2.08
N LYS A 73 9.79 -14.13 2.01
CA LYS A 73 10.20 -14.90 0.84
C LYS A 73 9.00 -15.28 -0.01
N LYS A 74 9.23 -15.47 -1.30
CA LYS A 74 8.19 -15.97 -2.20
C LYS A 74 7.59 -17.27 -1.68
N GLY A 75 6.25 -17.29 -1.55
CA GLY A 75 5.50 -18.44 -1.02
C GLY A 75 5.35 -18.44 0.51
N GLU A 76 5.87 -17.46 1.21
CA GLU A 76 5.66 -17.28 2.64
C GLU A 76 4.27 -16.71 2.92
N GLU A 77 3.62 -17.17 3.98
CA GLU A 77 2.27 -16.76 4.36
C GLU A 77 2.28 -15.35 4.97
N ILE A 78 1.56 -14.43 4.35
CA ILE A 78 1.50 -13.02 4.76
C ILE A 78 0.28 -12.78 5.67
N PHE A 79 -0.88 -13.24 5.24
CA PHE A 79 -2.11 -13.09 6.00
C PHE A 79 -3.16 -14.13 5.59
N ASN A 80 -4.18 -14.30 6.44
CA ASN A 80 -5.32 -15.16 6.18
C ASN A 80 -6.61 -14.35 6.08
N VAL A 81 -7.43 -14.69 5.09
CA VAL A 81 -8.78 -14.16 4.91
C VAL A 81 -9.79 -15.27 5.13
N SER A 82 -10.80 -15.01 5.96
CA SER A 82 -11.93 -15.90 6.17
C SER A 82 -13.04 -15.59 5.18
N ILE A 83 -13.43 -16.60 4.40
CA ILE A 83 -14.50 -16.52 3.41
C ILE A 83 -15.49 -17.62 3.73
N MET A 84 -16.72 -17.27 4.13
CA MET A 84 -17.77 -18.25 4.48
C MET A 84 -17.29 -19.35 5.44
N LYS A 85 -16.58 -18.97 6.51
CA LYS A 85 -15.99 -19.87 7.50
C LYS A 85 -14.83 -20.75 6.99
N GLN A 86 -14.30 -20.47 5.84
CA GLN A 86 -13.08 -21.09 5.33
C GLN A 86 -11.94 -20.08 5.38
N GLU A 87 -10.80 -20.53 5.85
CA GLU A 87 -9.59 -19.72 5.88
C GLU A 87 -8.81 -19.90 4.58
N LYS A 88 -8.43 -18.79 3.96
CA LYS A 88 -7.58 -18.78 2.77
C LYS A 88 -6.30 -18.04 3.08
N ALA A 89 -5.18 -18.75 3.03
CA ALA A 89 -3.86 -18.18 3.16
C ALA A 89 -3.47 -17.39 1.90
N VAL A 90 -2.91 -16.20 2.10
CA VAL A 90 -2.34 -15.39 1.04
C VAL A 90 -0.83 -15.39 1.19
N LEU A 91 -0.16 -15.81 0.13
CA LEU A 91 1.28 -16.00 0.09
C LEU A 91 1.97 -14.84 -0.59
N ALA A 92 3.22 -14.59 -0.23
CA ALA A 92 4.06 -13.60 -0.87
C ALA A 92 4.31 -13.96 -2.35
N PRO A 93 4.01 -13.08 -3.29
CA PRO A 93 4.23 -13.33 -4.72
C PRO A 93 5.71 -13.28 -5.11
N CYS A 94 6.52 -12.58 -4.34
CA CYS A 94 7.96 -12.44 -4.55
C CYS A 94 8.69 -12.24 -3.22
N ASP A 95 10.02 -12.34 -3.28
CA ASP A 95 10.87 -11.95 -2.15
C ASP A 95 10.82 -10.43 -1.98
N GLY A 96 10.62 -9.98 -0.75
CA GLY A 96 10.48 -8.55 -0.50
C GLY A 96 10.63 -8.18 0.97
N ILE A 97 10.75 -6.89 1.21
CA ILE A 97 10.60 -6.30 2.55
C ILE A 97 9.22 -5.66 2.65
N VAL A 98 8.54 -5.88 3.76
CA VAL A 98 7.24 -5.25 4.03
C VAL A 98 7.44 -3.77 4.29
N LYS A 99 7.00 -2.93 3.38
CA LYS A 99 7.06 -1.47 3.52
C LYS A 99 5.93 -0.93 4.38
N ARG A 100 4.73 -1.44 4.12
CA ARG A 100 3.53 -0.95 4.79
C ARG A 100 2.48 -2.04 4.88
N VAL A 101 1.79 -2.07 6.01
CA VAL A 101 0.59 -2.86 6.25
C VAL A 101 -0.56 -1.89 6.45
N LEU A 102 -1.60 -1.99 5.62
CA LEU A 102 -2.74 -1.05 5.65
C LEU A 102 -3.80 -1.44 6.67
N LYS A 103 -4.00 -2.74 6.86
CA LYS A 103 -4.91 -3.28 7.87
C LYS A 103 -4.24 -4.41 8.63
N THR A 104 -4.37 -4.40 9.94
CA THR A 104 -3.87 -5.46 10.81
C THR A 104 -5.04 -6.10 11.54
N ALA A 105 -5.14 -7.41 11.49
CA ALA A 105 -6.09 -8.19 12.26
C ALA A 105 -5.36 -9.31 12.98
N ASP A 106 -5.74 -9.55 14.20
CA ASP A 106 -5.31 -10.70 14.99
C ASP A 106 -6.52 -11.29 15.70
N PHE A 107 -7.13 -12.27 15.06
CA PHE A 107 -8.29 -12.96 15.62
C PHE A 107 -7.90 -13.83 16.82
N LYS A 108 -6.66 -14.33 16.87
CA LYS A 108 -6.21 -15.20 17.95
C LYS A 108 -6.13 -14.46 19.28
N GLU A 109 -5.62 -13.22 19.26
CA GLU A 109 -5.46 -12.41 20.47
C GLU A 109 -6.69 -11.53 20.77
N ASN A 110 -7.14 -10.77 19.77
CA ASN A 110 -8.15 -9.73 19.96
C ASN A 110 -9.56 -10.12 19.51
N LYS A 111 -9.75 -11.30 18.90
CA LYS A 111 -11.02 -11.77 18.30
C LYS A 111 -11.65 -10.73 17.35
N LYS A 112 -10.85 -9.88 16.76
CA LYS A 112 -11.29 -8.83 15.85
C LYS A 112 -10.98 -9.21 14.41
N MET A 113 -12.00 -9.43 13.63
CA MET A 113 -11.93 -9.56 12.17
C MET A 113 -12.18 -8.19 11.53
N ILE A 114 -11.55 -7.95 10.40
CA ILE A 114 -11.69 -6.69 9.67
C ILE A 114 -12.20 -7.03 8.27
N PRO A 115 -13.35 -6.48 7.85
CA PRO A 115 -13.88 -6.73 6.52
C PRO A 115 -12.92 -6.19 5.45
N VAL A 116 -12.69 -7.00 4.44
CA VAL A 116 -11.87 -6.69 3.27
C VAL A 116 -12.62 -7.04 1.99
N ARG A 117 -12.32 -6.29 0.93
CA ARG A 117 -12.90 -6.51 -0.39
C ARG A 117 -11.90 -7.21 -1.30
N GLU A 118 -12.43 -7.92 -2.28
CA GLU A 118 -11.59 -8.48 -3.34
C GLU A 118 -10.77 -7.39 -4.02
N GLY A 119 -9.47 -7.63 -4.19
CA GLY A 119 -8.51 -6.68 -4.74
C GLY A 119 -8.07 -5.57 -3.79
N GLU A 120 -8.59 -5.49 -2.58
CA GLU A 120 -8.18 -4.47 -1.61
C GLU A 120 -6.70 -4.64 -1.22
N LEU A 121 -5.92 -3.57 -1.36
CA LEU A 121 -4.51 -3.56 -0.98
C LEU A 121 -4.36 -3.67 0.55
N LEU A 122 -3.68 -4.70 1.00
CA LEU A 122 -3.45 -4.95 2.44
C LEU A 122 -1.99 -4.81 2.83
N VAL A 123 -1.08 -5.28 1.98
CA VAL A 123 0.36 -5.24 2.23
C VAL A 123 1.09 -4.69 1.01
N GLU A 124 1.98 -3.78 1.25
CA GLU A 124 2.88 -3.22 0.25
C GLU A 124 4.31 -3.71 0.54
N LEU A 125 4.85 -4.45 -0.40
CA LEU A 125 6.21 -4.95 -0.36
C LEU A 125 7.17 -3.98 -1.06
N GLY A 126 8.43 -4.21 -0.92
CA GLY A 126 9.48 -3.54 -1.67
C GLY A 126 10.62 -4.51 -1.97
N PRO A 127 11.51 -4.15 -2.89
CA PRO A 127 12.66 -4.99 -3.19
C PRO A 127 13.50 -5.19 -1.93
N VAL A 128 13.94 -6.44 -1.72
CA VAL A 128 14.87 -6.75 -0.62
C VAL A 128 16.16 -5.96 -0.88
N PRO A 129 16.65 -5.17 0.08
CA PRO A 129 17.95 -4.55 -0.07
C PRO A 129 19.01 -5.67 -0.18
N LYS A 130 19.85 -5.60 -1.19
CA LYS A 130 21.02 -6.48 -1.26
C LYS A 130 21.90 -6.20 -0.05
N VAL A 131 22.21 -7.22 0.71
CA VAL A 131 23.16 -7.09 1.82
C VAL A 131 24.55 -7.48 1.30
N CYS A 132 25.58 -6.77 1.78
CA CYS A 132 26.95 -7.11 1.44
C CYS A 132 27.25 -8.58 1.81
N PRO A 133 27.79 -9.39 0.90
CA PRO A 133 28.13 -10.79 1.18
C PRO A 133 29.27 -10.95 2.18
N ASN A 134 29.97 -9.89 2.51
CA ASN A 134 31.00 -9.90 3.53
C ASN A 134 30.33 -9.80 4.91
N GLU A 135 30.38 -10.88 5.69
CA GLU A 135 29.79 -10.99 7.03
C GLU A 135 30.28 -9.90 8.00
N ALA A 136 31.52 -9.45 7.85
CA ALA A 136 32.07 -8.37 8.65
C ALA A 136 31.52 -6.99 8.31
N CYS A 137 30.94 -6.82 7.12
CA CYS A 137 30.37 -5.57 6.64
C CYS A 137 28.85 -5.51 6.84
N ALA A 138 28.13 -6.49 6.36
CA ALA A 138 26.67 -6.70 6.45
C ALA A 138 25.81 -5.43 6.20
N HIS A 139 26.34 -4.42 5.49
CA HIS A 139 25.60 -3.19 5.21
C HIS A 139 24.55 -3.39 4.09
N PRO A 140 23.36 -2.83 4.23
CA PRO A 140 22.36 -2.88 3.17
C PRO A 140 22.80 -2.02 1.99
N ILE A 141 22.72 -2.59 0.80
CA ILE A 141 23.07 -1.92 -0.46
C ILE A 141 21.79 -1.45 -1.12
N THR A 142 21.55 -0.16 -1.07
CA THR A 142 20.36 0.47 -1.64
C THR A 142 20.45 0.67 -3.15
N ASP A 143 21.66 0.65 -3.71
CA ASP A 143 21.89 0.81 -5.13
C ASP A 143 21.77 -0.53 -5.87
N LYS A 144 20.79 -0.62 -6.76
CA LYS A 144 20.49 -1.83 -7.55
C LYS A 144 21.57 -2.16 -8.58
N GLU A 145 22.35 -1.17 -9.02
CA GLU A 145 23.38 -1.28 -10.05
C GLU A 145 24.79 -1.36 -9.47
N ALA A 146 24.94 -1.25 -8.16
CA ALA A 146 26.24 -1.34 -7.51
C ALA A 146 26.90 -2.69 -7.78
N ARG A 147 28.09 -2.66 -8.36
CA ARG A 147 28.91 -3.84 -8.59
C ARG A 147 29.83 -4.16 -7.42
N PHE A 148 30.04 -3.20 -6.55
CA PHE A 148 30.88 -3.31 -5.36
C PHE A 148 30.19 -2.68 -4.17
N CYS A 149 30.44 -3.23 -2.99
CA CYS A 149 29.95 -2.63 -1.76
C CYS A 149 30.66 -1.27 -1.52
N PRO A 150 29.91 -0.16 -1.34
CA PRO A 150 30.52 1.15 -1.14
C PRO A 150 31.27 1.30 0.19
N PHE A 151 31.04 0.36 1.13
CA PHE A 151 31.65 0.39 2.46
C PHE A 151 32.93 -0.46 2.58
N CYS A 152 32.97 -1.60 1.95
CA CYS A 152 34.13 -2.52 2.06
C CYS A 152 34.76 -2.91 0.72
N GLY A 153 34.21 -2.47 -0.41
CA GLY A 153 34.72 -2.78 -1.74
C GLY A 153 34.51 -4.23 -2.22
N THR A 154 33.79 -5.06 -1.44
CA THR A 154 33.53 -6.45 -1.86
C THR A 154 32.66 -6.49 -3.11
N PRO A 155 33.02 -7.30 -4.14
CA PRO A 155 32.22 -7.44 -5.33
C PRO A 155 30.86 -8.07 -5.03
N LEU A 156 29.82 -7.51 -5.63
CA LEU A 156 28.44 -7.94 -5.49
C LEU A 156 28.07 -8.74 -6.75
N ASN A 157 27.96 -10.02 -6.61
CA ASN A 157 27.50 -10.91 -7.69
C ASN A 157 25.97 -10.99 -7.70
#